data_f370c8dd08844928f8c177902e64eedf
#
_entry.id   f370c8dd08844928f8c177902e64eedf
#
_cell.length_a   1.000
_cell.length_b   1.000
_cell.length_c   1.000
_cell.angle_alpha   90.00
_cell.angle_beta   90.00
_cell.angle_gamma   90.00
#
_symmetry.space_group_name_H-M   'P 1'
#
loop_
_entity.id
_entity.type
_entity.pdbx_description
1 polymer ?
#
loop_
_entity_poly.entity_id
_entity_poly.type
_entity_poly.pdbx_seq_one_letter_code
_entity_poly.pdbx_strand_id
1 'polypeptide(L)'
;MTEYLAVDGGTIAYEVTGAGPLIVLAHGVGDSRAAYRAVVPQLVEAGHRVASVDLRGCGESGVDWPEWSRTAIAGDLLALIRHLGGPAVLVGHSVSGGAATIAAAREPALVSAVVELAPFTRKQSMGLGDLRVRRFRRGMTRLLGAGLFGSLRLWRSYLEVAYPGVRPDDWAERIGLIESRLREPGRMKAMQAMGRSAPTDAGAQLGNVRCPVLVVMGTLDPDWADPHAEGAAVVDALPSGLGRLEMIEGAGHYPHDQFPDEVTALVLAFLRSDATRA
;
A
#
# COMPACT_ATOMS: atom_id res chain seq x y z
N MET A 1 18.28 5.37 -9.76
CA MET A 1 19.38 4.56 -9.17
C MET A 1 18.94 4.15 -7.78
N THR A 2 19.10 2.87 -7.42
CA THR A 2 18.75 2.37 -6.09
C THR A 2 19.68 2.95 -5.03
N GLU A 3 19.10 3.48 -3.97
CA GLU A 3 19.75 3.97 -2.77
C GLU A 3 19.35 3.13 -1.57
N TYR A 4 20.15 3.16 -0.51
CA TYR A 4 19.92 2.35 0.68
C TYR A 4 19.98 3.22 1.93
N LEU A 5 18.99 3.05 2.82
CA LEU A 5 18.91 3.72 4.11
C LEU A 5 18.96 2.70 5.24
N ALA A 6 19.92 2.86 6.15
CA ALA A 6 19.91 2.12 7.41
C ALA A 6 18.81 2.68 8.31
N VAL A 7 17.95 1.79 8.80
CA VAL A 7 16.84 2.09 9.71
C VAL A 7 16.90 1.13 10.90
N ASP A 8 16.02 1.30 11.87
CA ASP A 8 15.99 0.43 13.03
C ASP A 8 15.71 -1.04 12.64
N GLY A 9 16.68 -1.90 12.94
CA GLY A 9 16.64 -3.33 12.67
C GLY A 9 17.07 -3.77 11.26
N GLY A 10 17.45 -2.87 10.33
CA GLY A 10 17.88 -3.29 9.00
C GLY A 10 18.15 -2.16 8.00
N THR A 11 18.03 -2.50 6.72
CA THR A 11 18.25 -1.57 5.60
C THR A 11 17.10 -1.64 4.63
N ILE A 12 16.55 -0.49 4.26
CA ILE A 12 15.55 -0.35 3.20
C ILE A 12 16.17 0.21 1.92
N ALA A 13 15.70 -0.29 0.77
CA ALA A 13 16.07 0.19 -0.55
C ALA A 13 14.99 1.14 -1.08
N TYR A 14 15.41 2.21 -1.76
CA TYR A 14 14.48 3.18 -2.35
C TYR A 14 15.08 3.81 -3.61
N GLU A 15 14.26 4.48 -4.37
CA GLU A 15 14.66 5.32 -5.50
C GLU A 15 13.96 6.67 -5.41
N VAL A 16 14.68 7.73 -5.76
CA VAL A 16 14.13 9.10 -5.81
C VAL A 16 14.23 9.64 -7.23
N THR A 17 13.14 10.23 -7.72
CA THR A 17 13.07 10.83 -9.05
C THR A 17 12.28 12.15 -8.98
N GLY A 18 12.64 13.11 -9.85
CA GLY A 18 11.98 14.42 -9.91
C GLY A 18 12.44 15.41 -8.85
N ALA A 19 11.75 16.53 -8.78
CA ALA A 19 11.98 17.63 -7.85
C ALA A 19 10.64 18.26 -7.42
N GLY A 20 10.62 18.98 -6.28
CA GLY A 20 9.42 19.61 -5.74
C GLY A 20 8.93 18.96 -4.44
N PRO A 21 7.64 19.08 -4.10
CA PRO A 21 7.06 18.48 -2.92
C PRO A 21 7.22 16.95 -2.91
N LEU A 22 7.59 16.39 -1.75
CA LEU A 22 7.93 14.98 -1.62
C LEU A 22 6.66 14.11 -1.53
N ILE A 23 6.62 13.05 -2.36
CA ILE A 23 5.68 11.94 -2.27
C ILE A 23 6.46 10.66 -2.02
N VAL A 24 6.09 9.89 -1.01
CA VAL A 24 6.67 8.57 -0.72
C VAL A 24 5.64 7.49 -1.05
N LEU A 25 6.01 6.56 -1.95
CA LEU A 25 5.18 5.46 -2.43
C LEU A 25 5.63 4.15 -1.80
N ALA A 26 4.73 3.47 -1.10
CA ALA A 26 4.97 2.22 -0.39
C ALA A 26 4.01 1.12 -0.86
N HIS A 27 4.55 0.02 -1.37
CA HIS A 27 3.80 -1.09 -1.96
C HIS A 27 3.16 -2.03 -0.93
N GLY A 28 2.39 -3.02 -1.38
CA GLY A 28 1.74 -4.04 -0.57
C GLY A 28 2.64 -5.27 -0.29
N VAL A 29 2.09 -6.22 0.47
CA VAL A 29 2.76 -7.50 0.79
C VAL A 29 3.17 -8.25 -0.48
N GLY A 30 4.39 -8.80 -0.47
CA GLY A 30 4.89 -9.69 -1.53
C GLY A 30 5.21 -9.00 -2.85
N ASP A 31 5.34 -7.69 -2.85
CA ASP A 31 5.62 -6.84 -3.99
C ASP A 31 6.95 -6.08 -3.84
N SER A 32 7.16 -5.04 -4.64
CA SER A 32 8.31 -4.14 -4.62
C SER A 32 7.92 -2.74 -5.09
N ARG A 33 8.85 -1.77 -4.99
CA ARG A 33 8.67 -0.41 -5.52
C ARG A 33 8.27 -0.35 -7.00
N ALA A 34 8.56 -1.41 -7.78
CA ALA A 34 8.14 -1.54 -9.17
C ALA A 34 6.60 -1.55 -9.36
N ALA A 35 5.81 -1.74 -8.29
CA ALA A 35 4.36 -1.60 -8.32
C ALA A 35 3.90 -0.22 -8.83
N TYR A 36 4.73 0.80 -8.64
CA TYR A 36 4.41 2.18 -8.99
C TYR A 36 5.06 2.66 -10.29
N ARG A 37 5.64 1.75 -11.12
CA ARG A 37 6.37 2.09 -12.35
C ARG A 37 5.59 2.95 -13.35
N ALA A 38 4.26 2.79 -13.42
CA ALA A 38 3.40 3.58 -14.28
C ALA A 38 2.95 4.91 -13.63
N VAL A 39 2.90 4.99 -12.30
CA VAL A 39 2.45 6.17 -11.54
C VAL A 39 3.60 7.17 -11.34
N VAL A 40 4.83 6.69 -11.08
CA VAL A 40 6.00 7.55 -10.81
C VAL A 40 6.25 8.59 -11.90
N PRO A 41 6.30 8.23 -13.21
CA PRO A 41 6.56 9.21 -14.27
C PRO A 41 5.51 10.33 -14.28
N GLN A 42 4.25 10.01 -14.07
CA GLN A 42 3.13 10.96 -14.10
C GLN A 42 3.19 11.94 -12.92
N LEU A 43 3.55 11.47 -11.72
CA LEU A 43 3.73 12.34 -10.54
C LEU A 43 4.96 13.25 -10.70
N VAL A 44 6.04 12.75 -11.30
CA VAL A 44 7.23 13.54 -11.61
C VAL A 44 6.92 14.62 -12.66
N GLU A 45 6.18 14.29 -13.72
CA GLU A 45 5.73 15.24 -14.74
C GLU A 45 4.83 16.34 -14.13
N ALA A 46 4.04 15.98 -13.12
CA ALA A 46 3.23 16.93 -12.35
C ALA A 46 4.05 17.81 -11.37
N GLY A 47 5.37 17.69 -11.35
CA GLY A 47 6.27 18.55 -10.56
C GLY A 47 6.50 18.07 -9.13
N HIS A 48 6.39 16.78 -8.87
CA HIS A 48 6.68 16.19 -7.57
C HIS A 48 8.04 15.48 -7.52
N ARG A 49 8.66 15.47 -6.34
CA ARG A 49 9.79 14.61 -6.01
C ARG A 49 9.21 13.30 -5.46
N VAL A 50 9.43 12.20 -6.14
CA VAL A 50 8.82 10.90 -5.83
C VAL A 50 9.88 9.94 -5.31
N ALA A 51 9.68 9.40 -4.11
CA ALA A 51 10.48 8.34 -3.53
C ALA A 51 9.66 7.04 -3.50
N SER A 52 10.10 6.00 -4.21
CA SER A 52 9.50 4.67 -4.17
C SER A 52 10.37 3.77 -3.29
N VAL A 53 9.78 3.14 -2.27
CA VAL A 53 10.51 2.32 -1.30
C VAL A 53 10.14 0.85 -1.41
N ASP A 54 11.12 -0.02 -1.28
CA ASP A 54 10.90 -1.43 -1.00
C ASP A 54 10.72 -1.61 0.51
N LEU A 55 9.59 -2.19 0.91
CA LEU A 55 9.34 -2.48 2.32
C LEU A 55 10.37 -3.45 2.89
N ARG A 56 10.52 -3.47 4.22
CA ARG A 56 11.31 -4.48 4.92
C ARG A 56 11.01 -5.88 4.38
N GLY A 57 12.02 -6.67 4.05
CA GLY A 57 11.88 -8.01 3.49
C GLY A 57 11.44 -8.10 2.02
N CYS A 58 11.26 -6.99 1.33
CA CYS A 58 10.81 -6.94 -0.06
C CYS A 58 11.84 -6.32 -0.99
N GLY A 59 11.69 -6.55 -2.30
CA GLY A 59 12.52 -5.95 -3.33
C GLY A 59 14.01 -6.11 -3.08
N GLU A 60 14.74 -5.01 -2.91
CA GLU A 60 16.18 -4.98 -2.58
C GLU A 60 16.45 -4.61 -1.12
N SER A 61 15.40 -4.43 -0.29
CA SER A 61 15.54 -4.24 1.16
C SER A 61 16.04 -5.51 1.86
N GLY A 62 16.66 -5.37 3.03
CA GLY A 62 17.11 -6.47 3.86
C GLY A 62 16.00 -7.48 4.21
N VAL A 63 16.36 -8.71 4.55
CA VAL A 63 15.41 -9.79 4.87
C VAL A 63 15.39 -10.18 6.34
N ASP A 64 16.40 -9.81 7.10
CA ASP A 64 16.53 -10.14 8.52
C ASP A 64 16.01 -8.99 9.37
N TRP A 65 14.78 -9.10 9.82
CA TRP A 65 14.11 -8.09 10.63
C TRP A 65 13.52 -8.68 11.90
N PRO A 66 13.60 -7.97 13.03
CA PRO A 66 13.03 -8.43 14.30
C PRO A 66 11.50 -8.36 14.31
N GLU A 67 10.89 -7.49 13.48
CA GLU A 67 9.45 -7.21 13.49
C GLU A 67 8.91 -6.92 12.09
N TRP A 68 7.63 -7.26 11.86
CA TRP A 68 6.95 -7.20 10.55
C TRP A 68 5.63 -6.43 10.60
N SER A 69 5.36 -5.72 11.70
CA SER A 69 4.11 -4.99 11.90
C SER A 69 4.00 -3.74 11.02
N ARG A 70 2.78 -3.24 10.86
CA ARG A 70 2.54 -1.93 10.23
C ARG A 70 3.22 -0.81 11.01
N THR A 71 3.29 -0.95 12.32
CA THR A 71 4.01 -0.05 13.23
C THR A 71 5.50 0.04 12.89
N ALA A 72 6.13 -1.08 12.62
CA ALA A 72 7.54 -1.14 12.22
C ALA A 72 7.75 -0.56 10.81
N ILE A 73 6.87 -0.88 9.85
CA ILE A 73 6.89 -0.28 8.50
C ILE A 73 6.71 1.24 8.60
N ALA A 74 5.80 1.74 9.45
CA ALA A 74 5.62 3.18 9.68
C ALA A 74 6.90 3.85 10.16
N GLY A 75 7.67 3.18 11.04
CA GLY A 75 8.99 3.65 11.49
C GLY A 75 9.97 3.81 10.34
N ASP A 76 10.03 2.84 9.41
CA ASP A 76 10.87 2.92 8.21
C ASP A 76 10.49 4.08 7.31
N LEU A 77 9.19 4.26 7.06
CA LEU A 77 8.67 5.35 6.24
C LEU A 77 9.00 6.72 6.86
N LEU A 78 8.84 6.88 8.17
CA LEU A 78 9.20 8.11 8.87
C LEU A 78 10.72 8.37 8.83
N ALA A 79 11.55 7.34 8.96
CA ALA A 79 12.99 7.45 8.83
C ALA A 79 13.39 7.91 7.41
N LEU A 80 12.74 7.35 6.36
CA LEU A 80 12.95 7.76 4.98
C LEU A 80 12.53 9.22 4.74
N ILE A 81 11.37 9.64 5.25
CA ILE A 81 10.89 11.02 5.13
C ILE A 81 11.89 12.01 5.77
N ARG A 82 12.37 11.69 6.97
CA ARG A 82 13.39 12.54 7.64
C ARG A 82 14.69 12.60 6.84
N HIS A 83 15.16 11.46 6.34
CA HIS A 83 16.36 11.37 5.51
C HIS A 83 16.24 12.22 4.24
N LEU A 84 15.07 12.25 3.62
CA LEU A 84 14.79 13.02 2.40
C LEU A 84 14.44 14.50 2.66
N GLY A 85 14.36 14.94 3.92
CA GLY A 85 14.09 16.33 4.29
C GLY A 85 12.61 16.72 4.17
N GLY A 86 11.68 15.81 4.52
CA GLY A 86 10.23 16.02 4.48
C GLY A 86 9.74 17.37 5.03
N PRO A 87 8.43 17.63 5.08
CA PRO A 87 7.32 16.65 5.11
C PRO A 87 7.02 16.03 3.76
N ALA A 88 6.23 14.94 3.80
CA ALA A 88 5.86 14.18 2.63
C ALA A 88 4.36 13.82 2.61
N VAL A 89 3.84 13.61 1.41
CA VAL A 89 2.63 12.82 1.19
C VAL A 89 3.00 11.35 1.21
N LEU A 90 2.30 10.53 2.00
CA LEU A 90 2.45 9.08 1.99
C LEU A 90 1.38 8.42 1.14
N VAL A 91 1.78 7.65 0.15
CA VAL A 91 0.89 6.79 -0.65
C VAL A 91 1.18 5.34 -0.28
N GLY A 92 0.26 4.69 0.39
CA GLY A 92 0.41 3.31 0.86
C GLY A 92 -0.60 2.38 0.22
N HIS A 93 -0.12 1.27 -0.36
CA HIS A 93 -0.96 0.20 -0.88
C HIS A 93 -1.11 -0.93 0.14
N SER A 94 -2.35 -1.41 0.35
CA SER A 94 -2.62 -2.61 1.17
C SER A 94 -2.06 -2.45 2.60
N VAL A 95 -1.10 -3.28 3.03
CA VAL A 95 -0.44 -3.19 4.34
C VAL A 95 0.18 -1.83 4.61
N SER A 96 0.71 -1.19 3.57
CA SER A 96 1.35 0.13 3.69
C SER A 96 0.33 1.27 3.86
N GLY A 97 -0.92 1.10 3.46
CA GLY A 97 -1.99 2.03 3.81
C GLY A 97 -2.11 2.18 5.32
N GLY A 98 -2.23 1.05 6.04
CA GLY A 98 -2.25 1.08 7.50
C GLY A 98 -0.95 1.61 8.13
N ALA A 99 0.22 1.33 7.52
CA ALA A 99 1.49 1.91 7.99
C ALA A 99 1.54 3.43 7.80
N ALA A 100 1.00 3.95 6.69
CA ALA A 100 0.90 5.39 6.42
C ALA A 100 -0.01 6.08 7.44
N THR A 101 -1.16 5.48 7.80
CA THR A 101 -2.03 5.94 8.88
C THR A 101 -1.30 6.04 10.22
N ILE A 102 -0.52 5.00 10.59
CA ILE A 102 0.27 5.01 11.83
C ILE A 102 1.34 6.13 11.79
N ALA A 103 2.04 6.28 10.66
CA ALA A 103 3.05 7.31 10.49
C ALA A 103 2.45 8.72 10.64
N ALA A 104 1.32 8.99 9.99
CA ALA A 104 0.60 10.27 10.07
C ALA A 104 0.10 10.59 11.48
N ALA A 105 -0.38 9.59 12.21
CA ALA A 105 -0.84 9.77 13.59
C ALA A 105 0.31 10.02 14.57
N ARG A 106 1.46 9.37 14.36
CA ARG A 106 2.64 9.49 15.23
C ARG A 106 3.41 10.79 15.02
N GLU A 107 3.59 11.20 13.77
CA GLU A 107 4.41 12.36 13.41
C GLU A 107 3.70 13.26 12.41
N PRO A 108 2.65 13.96 12.85
CA PRO A 108 1.84 14.81 11.98
C PRO A 108 2.61 15.95 11.31
N ALA A 109 3.75 16.37 11.87
CA ALA A 109 4.63 17.36 11.25
C ALA A 109 5.40 16.82 10.04
N LEU A 110 5.56 15.50 9.91
CA LEU A 110 6.29 14.85 8.81
C LEU A 110 5.38 14.32 7.71
N VAL A 111 4.08 14.16 7.96
CA VAL A 111 3.13 13.60 6.99
C VAL A 111 2.06 14.65 6.70
N SER A 112 2.14 15.27 5.53
CA SER A 112 1.22 16.33 5.09
C SER A 112 -0.13 15.81 4.59
N ALA A 113 -0.16 14.61 4.02
CA ALA A 113 -1.38 13.92 3.59
C ALA A 113 -1.11 12.41 3.45
N VAL A 114 -2.18 11.61 3.48
CA VAL A 114 -2.12 10.17 3.23
C VAL A 114 -3.03 9.80 2.06
N VAL A 115 -2.55 8.92 1.19
CA VAL A 115 -3.35 8.22 0.19
C VAL A 115 -3.27 6.73 0.47
N GLU A 116 -4.38 6.12 0.75
CA GLU A 116 -4.52 4.68 1.00
C GLU A 116 -5.12 4.01 -0.23
N LEU A 117 -4.37 3.11 -0.87
CA LEU A 117 -4.81 2.34 -2.04
C LEU A 117 -5.18 0.92 -1.60
N ALA A 118 -6.46 0.55 -1.71
CA ALA A 118 -6.98 -0.76 -1.28
C ALA A 118 -6.44 -1.19 0.10
N PRO A 119 -6.56 -0.36 1.16
CA PRO A 119 -5.79 -0.50 2.39
C PRO A 119 -6.26 -1.63 3.29
N PHE A 120 -5.33 -2.19 4.07
CA PHE A 120 -5.59 -3.02 5.25
C PHE A 120 -5.30 -2.21 6.52
N THR A 121 -6.12 -1.21 6.79
CA THR A 121 -5.98 -0.29 7.94
C THR A 121 -6.78 -0.74 9.15
N ARG A 122 -7.88 -1.48 8.93
CA ARG A 122 -8.77 -1.96 9.99
C ARG A 122 -8.79 -3.48 10.07
N LYS A 123 -9.09 -4.00 11.27
CA LYS A 123 -9.38 -5.43 11.41
C LYS A 123 -10.66 -5.76 10.64
N GLN A 124 -10.54 -6.66 9.69
CA GLN A 124 -11.67 -7.13 8.91
C GLN A 124 -12.69 -7.87 9.81
N SER A 125 -13.94 -7.46 9.74
CA SER A 125 -15.06 -8.20 10.32
C SER A 125 -15.68 -9.08 9.24
N MET A 126 -15.56 -10.39 9.37
CA MET A 126 -16.15 -11.35 8.41
C MET A 126 -17.44 -11.94 8.96
N GLY A 127 -18.53 -11.81 8.20
CA GLY A 127 -19.79 -12.47 8.45
C GLY A 127 -19.97 -13.74 7.58
N LEU A 128 -20.86 -14.62 7.98
CA LEU A 128 -21.20 -15.81 7.17
C LEU A 128 -21.76 -15.42 5.79
N GLY A 129 -22.38 -14.23 5.67
CA GLY A 129 -22.88 -13.68 4.41
C GLY A 129 -21.81 -13.39 3.39
N ASP A 130 -20.62 -12.96 3.85
CA ASP A 130 -19.51 -12.57 2.99
C ASP A 130 -18.97 -13.73 2.15
N LEU A 131 -19.06 -14.95 2.68
CA LEU A 131 -18.66 -16.16 1.97
C LEU A 131 -19.54 -16.49 0.76
N ARG A 132 -20.71 -15.85 0.64
CA ARG A 132 -21.58 -15.94 -0.55
C ARG A 132 -21.04 -15.12 -1.71
N VAL A 133 -20.23 -14.09 -1.45
CA VAL A 133 -19.56 -13.29 -2.46
C VAL A 133 -18.42 -14.12 -3.07
N ARG A 134 -18.64 -14.62 -4.29
CA ARG A 134 -17.71 -15.55 -4.96
C ARG A 134 -16.30 -14.96 -5.11
N ARG A 135 -16.19 -13.67 -5.45
CA ARG A 135 -14.93 -12.95 -5.61
C ARG A 135 -14.15 -12.99 -4.30
N PHE A 136 -14.74 -12.54 -3.21
CA PHE A 136 -14.17 -12.53 -1.86
C PHE A 136 -13.70 -13.93 -1.42
N ARG A 137 -14.59 -14.94 -1.51
CA ARG A 137 -14.23 -16.32 -1.15
C ARG A 137 -13.03 -16.84 -1.93
N ARG A 138 -12.95 -16.55 -3.24
CA ARG A 138 -11.81 -16.96 -4.09
C ARG A 138 -10.53 -16.21 -3.73
N GLY A 139 -10.58 -14.93 -3.46
CA GLY A 139 -9.44 -14.10 -3.01
C GLY A 139 -8.92 -14.61 -1.67
N MET A 140 -9.78 -14.66 -0.67
CA MET A 140 -9.41 -15.05 0.70
C MET A 140 -8.82 -16.46 0.78
N THR A 141 -9.40 -17.45 0.11
CA THR A 141 -8.87 -18.83 0.14
C THR A 141 -7.46 -18.91 -0.45
N ARG A 142 -7.15 -18.14 -1.49
CA ARG A 142 -5.82 -18.11 -2.11
C ARG A 142 -4.82 -17.32 -1.31
N LEU A 143 -5.23 -16.14 -0.82
CA LEU A 143 -4.40 -15.29 0.04
C LEU A 143 -4.01 -16.03 1.32
N LEU A 144 -4.98 -16.60 2.03
CA LEU A 144 -4.73 -17.40 3.23
C LEU A 144 -3.87 -18.63 2.94
N GLY A 145 -4.13 -19.33 1.85
CA GLY A 145 -3.32 -20.47 1.42
C GLY A 145 -1.88 -20.08 1.10
N ALA A 146 -1.67 -18.97 0.39
CA ALA A 146 -0.33 -18.45 0.11
C ALA A 146 0.41 -18.06 1.41
N GLY A 147 -0.27 -17.36 2.31
CA GLY A 147 0.28 -16.95 3.60
C GLY A 147 0.60 -18.13 4.54
N LEU A 148 -0.26 -19.15 4.55
CA LEU A 148 -0.07 -20.32 5.43
C LEU A 148 1.02 -21.27 4.93
N PHE A 149 0.99 -21.58 3.64
CA PHE A 149 1.87 -22.60 3.05
C PHE A 149 3.15 -22.03 2.39
N GLY A 150 3.28 -20.72 2.25
CA GLY A 150 4.40 -20.07 1.53
C GLY A 150 4.49 -20.53 0.07
N SER A 151 3.34 -20.72 -0.59
CA SER A 151 3.25 -21.28 -1.93
C SER A 151 3.20 -20.19 -3.00
N LEU A 152 4.25 -20.09 -3.83
CA LEU A 152 4.27 -19.21 -5.00
C LEU A 152 3.11 -19.47 -5.96
N ARG A 153 2.72 -20.73 -6.13
CA ARG A 153 1.58 -21.09 -6.99
C ARG A 153 0.27 -20.50 -6.47
N LEU A 154 0.05 -20.54 -5.15
CA LEU A 154 -1.14 -19.95 -4.54
C LEU A 154 -1.08 -18.42 -4.58
N TRP A 155 0.12 -17.83 -4.37
CA TRP A 155 0.32 -16.39 -4.50
C TRP A 155 0.01 -15.91 -5.92
N ARG A 156 0.56 -16.57 -6.94
CA ARG A 156 0.23 -16.28 -8.35
C ARG A 156 -1.27 -16.39 -8.60
N SER A 157 -1.91 -17.46 -8.11
CA SER A 157 -3.35 -17.66 -8.27
C SER A 157 -4.17 -16.60 -7.54
N TYR A 158 -3.66 -16.04 -6.42
CA TYR A 158 -4.24 -14.87 -5.78
C TYR A 158 -4.11 -13.62 -6.67
N LEU A 159 -2.91 -13.33 -7.19
CA LEU A 159 -2.70 -12.19 -8.08
C LEU A 159 -3.62 -12.22 -9.32
N GLU A 160 -3.87 -13.40 -9.89
CA GLU A 160 -4.84 -13.56 -10.99
C GLU A 160 -6.27 -13.12 -10.63
N VAL A 161 -6.67 -13.25 -9.36
CA VAL A 161 -7.98 -12.80 -8.86
C VAL A 161 -7.95 -11.34 -8.41
N ALA A 162 -6.80 -10.89 -7.94
CA ALA A 162 -6.57 -9.52 -7.47
C ALA A 162 -6.53 -8.49 -8.62
N TYR A 163 -6.33 -8.95 -9.85
CA TYR A 163 -6.39 -8.15 -11.09
C TYR A 163 -7.57 -8.60 -11.97
N PRO A 164 -8.81 -8.34 -11.59
CA PRO A 164 -9.98 -8.68 -12.41
C PRO A 164 -10.04 -7.81 -13.67
N GLY A 165 -10.44 -8.41 -14.81
CA GLY A 165 -10.64 -7.67 -16.05
C GLY A 165 -9.34 -7.10 -16.65
N VAL A 166 -9.07 -5.83 -16.42
CA VAL A 166 -7.90 -5.13 -16.96
C VAL A 166 -6.61 -5.58 -16.27
N ARG A 167 -5.58 -5.81 -17.09
CA ARG A 167 -4.22 -6.10 -16.63
C ARG A 167 -3.24 -5.16 -17.34
N PRO A 168 -2.13 -4.78 -16.69
CA PRO A 168 -1.07 -4.03 -17.36
C PRO A 168 -0.53 -4.79 -18.58
N ASP A 169 -0.06 -4.09 -19.60
CA ASP A 169 0.51 -4.70 -20.82
C ASP A 169 1.73 -5.58 -20.49
N ASP A 170 2.51 -5.21 -19.49
CA ASP A 170 3.67 -5.94 -18.97
C ASP A 170 3.33 -7.00 -17.91
N TRP A 171 2.07 -7.42 -17.80
CA TRP A 171 1.58 -8.34 -16.77
C TRP A 171 2.45 -9.59 -16.58
N ALA A 172 2.85 -10.24 -17.67
CA ALA A 172 3.64 -11.48 -17.60
C ALA A 172 5.04 -11.23 -17.00
N GLU A 173 5.68 -10.14 -17.41
CA GLU A 173 6.97 -9.71 -16.88
C GLU A 173 6.86 -9.33 -15.41
N ARG A 174 5.84 -8.58 -15.06
CA ARG A 174 5.54 -8.14 -13.70
C ARG A 174 5.37 -9.32 -12.74
N ILE A 175 4.57 -10.32 -13.12
CA ILE A 175 4.38 -11.53 -12.32
C ILE A 175 5.68 -12.34 -12.22
N GLY A 176 6.44 -12.44 -13.33
CA GLY A 176 7.74 -13.09 -13.34
C GLY A 176 8.72 -12.44 -12.35
N LEU A 177 8.74 -11.10 -12.29
CA LEU A 177 9.57 -10.36 -11.34
C LEU A 177 9.16 -10.64 -9.88
N ILE A 178 7.86 -10.57 -9.56
CA ILE A 178 7.35 -10.90 -8.21
C ILE A 178 7.77 -12.32 -7.82
N GLU A 179 7.55 -13.30 -8.69
CA GLU A 179 7.92 -14.69 -8.42
C GLU A 179 9.43 -14.88 -8.25
N SER A 180 10.24 -14.23 -9.06
CA SER A 180 11.71 -14.33 -8.97
C SER A 180 12.21 -13.79 -7.63
N ARG A 181 11.69 -12.63 -7.20
CA ARG A 181 12.01 -12.03 -5.90
C ARG A 181 11.58 -12.92 -4.74
N LEU A 182 10.36 -13.45 -4.77
CA LEU A 182 9.87 -14.32 -3.68
C LEU A 182 10.62 -15.67 -3.58
N ARG A 183 11.34 -16.10 -4.64
CA ARG A 183 12.24 -17.27 -4.60
C ARG A 183 13.57 -16.99 -3.90
N GLU A 184 13.96 -15.73 -3.77
CA GLU A 184 15.19 -15.39 -3.05
C GLU A 184 15.09 -15.82 -1.59
N PRO A 185 16.21 -16.22 -0.95
CA PRO A 185 16.23 -16.65 0.45
C PRO A 185 15.62 -15.59 1.39
N GLY A 186 14.73 -16.02 2.27
CA GLY A 186 14.09 -15.16 3.27
C GLY A 186 12.83 -14.41 2.79
N ARG A 187 12.69 -14.07 1.50
CA ARG A 187 11.60 -13.22 0.98
C ARG A 187 10.20 -13.80 1.22
N MET A 188 10.00 -15.08 0.93
CA MET A 188 8.71 -15.74 1.19
C MET A 188 8.35 -15.76 2.68
N LYS A 189 9.35 -15.98 3.57
CA LYS A 189 9.14 -15.92 5.02
C LYS A 189 8.77 -14.51 5.46
N ALA A 190 9.43 -13.49 4.91
CA ALA A 190 9.11 -12.08 5.15
C ALA A 190 7.67 -11.75 4.74
N MET A 191 7.26 -12.13 3.53
CA MET A 191 5.89 -11.99 3.04
C MET A 191 4.88 -12.64 3.98
N GLN A 192 5.12 -13.88 4.43
CA GLN A 192 4.26 -14.59 5.36
C GLN A 192 4.18 -13.91 6.74
N ALA A 193 5.31 -13.43 7.26
CA ALA A 193 5.38 -12.75 8.54
C ALA A 193 4.61 -11.43 8.52
N MET A 194 4.79 -10.64 7.47
CA MET A 194 4.07 -9.38 7.24
C MET A 194 2.56 -9.62 7.07
N GLY A 195 2.16 -10.64 6.29
CA GLY A 195 0.76 -11.00 6.06
C GLY A 195 0.03 -11.51 7.31
N ARG A 196 0.75 -12.03 8.31
CA ARG A 196 0.19 -12.45 9.61
C ARG A 196 0.01 -11.30 10.61
N SER A 197 0.61 -10.15 10.35
CA SER A 197 0.45 -8.97 11.19
C SER A 197 -0.99 -8.44 11.08
N ALA A 198 -1.72 -8.48 12.18
CA ALA A 198 -3.10 -7.97 12.23
C ALA A 198 -3.10 -6.42 12.14
N PRO A 199 -4.07 -5.81 11.44
CA PRO A 199 -4.12 -4.35 11.27
C PRO A 199 -4.72 -3.61 12.49
N THR A 200 -4.72 -4.23 13.66
CA THR A 200 -5.28 -3.64 14.88
C THR A 200 -4.49 -2.43 15.37
N ASP A 201 -3.19 -2.39 15.12
CA ASP A 201 -2.31 -1.27 15.41
C ASP A 201 -2.68 -0.04 14.57
N ALA A 202 -2.90 -0.22 13.27
CA ALA A 202 -3.31 0.86 12.37
C ALA A 202 -4.73 1.36 12.68
N GLY A 203 -5.68 0.44 12.87
CA GLY A 203 -7.07 0.80 13.20
C GLY A 203 -7.19 1.63 14.48
N ALA A 204 -6.34 1.36 15.48
CA ALA A 204 -6.29 2.14 16.71
C ALA A 204 -5.79 3.58 16.53
N GLN A 205 -5.15 3.89 15.39
CA GLN A 205 -4.58 5.20 15.11
C GLN A 205 -5.46 6.09 14.21
N LEU A 206 -6.50 5.55 13.57
CA LEU A 206 -7.36 6.33 12.66
C LEU A 206 -7.87 7.63 13.29
N GLY A 207 -8.41 7.59 14.51
CA GLY A 207 -8.89 8.78 15.21
C GLY A 207 -7.79 9.78 15.63
N ASN A 208 -6.52 9.40 15.52
CA ASN A 208 -5.35 10.23 15.87
C ASN A 208 -4.72 10.93 14.65
N VAL A 209 -5.14 10.62 13.44
CA VAL A 209 -4.66 11.29 12.20
C VAL A 209 -5.04 12.77 12.21
N ARG A 210 -4.13 13.63 11.74
CA ARG A 210 -4.30 15.09 11.74
C ARG A 210 -4.13 15.74 10.37
N CYS A 211 -3.92 14.94 9.33
CA CYS A 211 -3.81 15.40 7.94
C CYS A 211 -4.93 14.82 7.09
N PRO A 212 -5.21 15.37 5.91
CA PRO A 212 -6.17 14.83 4.95
C PRO A 212 -5.79 13.40 4.52
N VAL A 213 -6.82 12.56 4.33
CA VAL A 213 -6.68 11.16 3.90
C VAL A 213 -7.59 10.88 2.70
N LEU A 214 -7.02 10.40 1.61
CA LEU A 214 -7.74 9.84 0.47
C LEU A 214 -7.71 8.32 0.54
N VAL A 215 -8.86 7.67 0.59
CA VAL A 215 -8.99 6.22 0.46
C VAL A 215 -9.46 5.90 -0.95
N VAL A 216 -8.72 5.07 -1.67
CA VAL A 216 -9.06 4.63 -3.03
C VAL A 216 -9.27 3.12 -3.02
N MET A 217 -10.46 2.67 -3.41
CA MET A 217 -10.83 1.26 -3.44
C MET A 217 -11.23 0.82 -4.85
N GLY A 218 -10.85 -0.39 -5.23
CA GLY A 218 -11.38 -1.02 -6.45
C GLY A 218 -12.73 -1.67 -6.20
N THR A 219 -13.72 -1.46 -7.10
CA THR A 219 -15.08 -2.03 -6.93
C THR A 219 -15.09 -3.56 -6.99
N LEU A 220 -14.05 -4.17 -7.57
CA LEU A 220 -13.88 -5.62 -7.70
C LEU A 220 -12.76 -6.20 -6.81
N ASP A 221 -12.30 -5.46 -5.81
CA ASP A 221 -11.27 -5.94 -4.89
C ASP A 221 -11.70 -7.26 -4.22
N PRO A 222 -10.95 -8.37 -4.41
CA PRO A 222 -11.32 -9.68 -3.88
C PRO A 222 -11.06 -9.82 -2.38
N ASP A 223 -10.36 -8.89 -1.75
CA ASP A 223 -10.02 -8.96 -0.34
C ASP A 223 -11.16 -8.46 0.56
N TRP A 224 -12.20 -7.88 -0.05
CA TRP A 224 -13.38 -7.38 0.63
C TRP A 224 -14.66 -7.93 0.00
N ALA A 225 -15.61 -8.33 0.84
CA ALA A 225 -16.95 -8.70 0.36
C ALA A 225 -17.68 -7.48 -0.22
N ASP A 226 -17.54 -6.34 0.47
CA ASP A 226 -18.00 -5.01 0.04
C ASP A 226 -16.86 -4.00 0.18
N PRO A 227 -16.11 -3.71 -0.91
CA PRO A 227 -15.01 -2.75 -0.88
C PRO A 227 -15.46 -1.32 -0.54
N HIS A 228 -16.66 -0.90 -0.98
CA HIS A 228 -17.18 0.41 -0.66
C HIS A 228 -17.46 0.55 0.83
N ALA A 229 -18.12 -0.44 1.43
CA ALA A 229 -18.40 -0.43 2.86
C ALA A 229 -17.12 -0.40 3.70
N GLU A 230 -16.06 -1.10 3.29
CA GLU A 230 -14.77 -1.03 4.00
C GLU A 230 -14.11 0.34 3.85
N GLY A 231 -14.04 0.89 2.64
CA GLY A 231 -13.49 2.23 2.42
C GLY A 231 -14.25 3.31 3.20
N ALA A 232 -15.59 3.24 3.22
CA ALA A 232 -16.43 4.14 4.01
C ALA A 232 -16.13 3.99 5.51
N ALA A 233 -15.98 2.78 6.01
CA ALA A 233 -15.69 2.54 7.42
C ALA A 233 -14.27 2.99 7.85
N VAL A 234 -13.29 3.03 6.93
CA VAL A 234 -12.00 3.68 7.19
C VAL A 234 -12.20 5.19 7.32
N VAL A 235 -12.91 5.81 6.36
CA VAL A 235 -13.20 7.26 6.37
C VAL A 235 -13.97 7.67 7.62
N ASP A 236 -15.00 6.92 8.01
CA ASP A 236 -15.83 7.19 9.19
C ASP A 236 -15.03 7.11 10.52
N ALA A 237 -13.94 6.33 10.53
CA ALA A 237 -13.07 6.22 11.70
C ALA A 237 -12.02 7.35 11.82
N LEU A 238 -11.85 8.16 10.78
CA LEU A 238 -11.00 9.35 10.78
C LEU A 238 -11.70 10.53 11.47
N PRO A 239 -10.96 11.54 11.95
CA PRO A 239 -11.57 12.79 12.39
C PRO A 239 -12.41 13.43 11.30
N SER A 240 -13.54 14.01 11.68
CA SER A 240 -14.51 14.59 10.74
C SER A 240 -13.86 15.57 9.76
N GLY A 241 -14.16 15.40 8.47
CA GLY A 241 -13.68 16.26 7.39
C GLY A 241 -12.28 15.94 6.87
N LEU A 242 -11.56 14.99 7.46
CA LEU A 242 -10.23 14.59 6.97
C LEU A 242 -10.26 13.47 5.93
N GLY A 243 -11.25 12.60 5.96
CA GLY A 243 -11.33 11.43 5.08
C GLY A 243 -12.14 11.70 3.80
N ARG A 244 -11.70 11.14 2.68
CA ARG A 244 -12.41 11.08 1.41
C ARG A 244 -12.28 9.68 0.83
N LEU A 245 -13.39 9.11 0.32
CA LEU A 245 -13.41 7.83 -0.38
C LEU A 245 -13.61 8.05 -1.88
N GLU A 246 -12.80 7.38 -2.69
CA GLU A 246 -12.97 7.26 -4.13
C GLU A 246 -12.98 5.79 -4.54
N MET A 247 -13.86 5.44 -5.47
CA MET A 247 -13.99 4.10 -6.00
C MET A 247 -13.53 4.06 -7.45
N ILE A 248 -12.68 3.09 -7.81
CA ILE A 248 -12.30 2.86 -9.21
C ILE A 248 -13.08 1.67 -9.74
N GLU A 249 -13.94 1.94 -10.71
CA GLU A 249 -14.81 0.94 -11.31
C GLU A 249 -13.99 -0.12 -12.08
N GLY A 250 -14.27 -1.39 -11.83
CA GLY A 250 -13.57 -2.51 -12.45
C GLY A 250 -12.18 -2.83 -11.89
N ALA A 251 -11.63 -1.99 -11.00
CA ALA A 251 -10.36 -2.27 -10.35
C ALA A 251 -10.50 -3.34 -9.28
N GLY A 252 -9.45 -4.16 -9.14
CA GLY A 252 -9.26 -5.09 -8.03
C GLY A 252 -8.41 -4.50 -6.92
N HIS A 253 -7.54 -5.35 -6.34
CA HIS A 253 -6.69 -4.98 -5.22
C HIS A 253 -5.51 -4.07 -5.60
N TYR A 254 -5.19 -3.94 -6.88
CA TYR A 254 -4.05 -3.14 -7.38
C TYR A 254 -4.53 -1.98 -8.28
N PRO A 255 -5.35 -1.03 -7.77
CA PRO A 255 -5.91 0.02 -8.61
C PRO A 255 -4.83 0.86 -9.31
N HIS A 256 -3.71 1.15 -8.65
CA HIS A 256 -2.58 1.93 -9.18
C HIS A 256 -1.81 1.24 -10.31
N ASP A 257 -1.92 -0.07 -10.42
CA ASP A 257 -1.28 -0.86 -11.49
C ASP A 257 -2.25 -1.17 -12.63
N GLN A 258 -3.56 -1.30 -12.33
CA GLN A 258 -4.60 -1.55 -13.34
C GLN A 258 -5.07 -0.26 -14.03
N PHE A 259 -5.17 0.83 -13.28
CA PHE A 259 -5.70 2.12 -13.72
C PHE A 259 -4.77 3.27 -13.28
N PRO A 260 -3.49 3.27 -13.71
CA PRO A 260 -2.50 4.23 -13.23
C PRO A 260 -2.87 5.68 -13.51
N ASP A 261 -3.47 5.96 -14.66
CA ASP A 261 -3.86 7.33 -15.05
C ASP A 261 -4.98 7.86 -14.16
N GLU A 262 -5.98 7.03 -13.87
CA GLU A 262 -7.10 7.41 -13.01
C GLU A 262 -6.64 7.60 -11.56
N VAL A 263 -5.83 6.68 -11.03
CA VAL A 263 -5.26 6.81 -9.67
C VAL A 263 -4.40 8.05 -9.57
N THR A 264 -3.53 8.32 -10.56
CA THR A 264 -2.69 9.52 -10.55
C THR A 264 -3.53 10.79 -10.59
N ALA A 265 -4.56 10.83 -11.44
CA ALA A 265 -5.47 11.98 -11.52
C ALA A 265 -6.18 12.23 -10.18
N LEU A 266 -6.66 11.19 -9.49
CA LEU A 266 -7.29 11.30 -8.17
C LEU A 266 -6.29 11.82 -7.12
N VAL A 267 -5.07 11.28 -7.09
CA VAL A 267 -4.02 11.75 -6.17
C VAL A 267 -3.71 13.22 -6.41
N LEU A 268 -3.48 13.63 -7.65
CA LEU A 268 -3.17 15.02 -7.99
C LEU A 268 -4.34 15.97 -7.71
N ALA A 269 -5.58 15.56 -7.95
CA ALA A 269 -6.76 16.35 -7.61
C ALA A 269 -6.90 16.53 -6.09
N PHE A 270 -6.67 15.46 -5.33
CA PHE A 270 -6.66 15.48 -3.88
C PHE A 270 -5.59 16.44 -3.33
N LEU A 271 -4.36 16.38 -3.84
CA LEU A 271 -3.27 17.25 -3.41
C LEU A 271 -3.49 18.73 -3.74
N ARG A 272 -4.28 19.04 -4.78
CA ARG A 272 -4.66 20.42 -5.13
C ARG A 272 -5.84 20.94 -4.34
N SER A 273 -6.58 20.08 -3.65
CA SER A 273 -7.75 20.51 -2.87
C SER A 273 -7.32 21.36 -1.66
N ASP A 274 -8.21 22.25 -1.22
CA ASP A 274 -7.92 23.14 -0.07
C ASP A 274 -7.67 22.37 1.23
N ALA A 275 -8.11 21.11 1.32
CA ALA A 275 -7.86 20.22 2.47
C ALA A 275 -6.38 19.91 2.72
N THR A 276 -5.50 20.07 1.71
CA THR A 276 -4.04 19.83 1.85
C THR A 276 -3.24 21.12 2.01
N ARG A 277 -3.87 22.29 1.98
CA ARG A 277 -3.23 23.62 2.05
C ARG A 277 -3.28 24.26 3.45
N ALA A 278 -4.02 23.69 4.37
CA ALA A 278 -4.14 24.13 5.76
C ALA A 278 -3.11 23.43 6.65
#